data_a16a48f70973ef5e488d9f4a85268890
#
_entry.id   a16a48f70973ef5e488d9f4a85268890
#
_cell.length_a   1.000
_cell.length_b   1.000
_cell.length_c   1.000
_cell.angle_alpha   90.00
_cell.angle_beta   90.00
_cell.angle_gamma   90.00
#
_symmetry.space_group_name_H-M   'P 1'
#
loop_
_entity.id
_entity.type
_entity.pdbx_description
1 polymer ?
#
loop_
_entity_poly.entity_id
_entity_poly.type
_entity_poly.pdbx_seq_one_letter_code
_entity_poly.pdbx_strand_id
1 'polypeptide(L)'
;MSINQNIIDGLKNQGANPDLAQVALIKELCDIKISDNFFIPKFSIKSKNQGLYVWGDVGRGKTLIVNEFIKHIKEKNVRTFHYIDFMNYIHDQLNKNSGSKNPLKKISSDLSRNKLIFIDEFQVEDVADAMIIGE
;
A
#
# COMPACT_ATOMS: atom_id res chain seq x y z
N MET A 1 16.70 -17.09 -5.75
CA MET A 1 16.52 -15.83 -6.49
C MET A 1 16.03 -14.74 -5.56
N SER A 2 16.46 -13.52 -5.76
CA SER A 2 15.93 -12.38 -5.02
C SER A 2 14.48 -12.09 -5.46
N ILE A 3 13.68 -11.51 -4.55
CA ILE A 3 12.30 -11.09 -4.87
C ILE A 3 12.29 -10.16 -6.09
N ASN A 4 13.27 -9.27 -6.20
CA ASN A 4 13.42 -8.36 -7.34
C ASN A 4 13.47 -9.11 -8.67
N GLN A 5 14.29 -10.16 -8.74
CA GLN A 5 14.44 -10.94 -9.96
C GLN A 5 13.15 -11.69 -10.31
N ASN A 6 12.48 -12.25 -9.31
CA ASN A 6 11.21 -12.94 -9.52
C ASN A 6 10.12 -12.01 -10.08
N ILE A 7 10.06 -10.76 -9.59
CA ILE A 7 9.12 -9.75 -10.10
C ILE A 7 9.46 -9.41 -11.56
N ILE A 8 10.74 -9.17 -11.87
CA ILE A 8 11.18 -8.86 -13.24
C ILE A 8 10.83 -9.99 -14.19
N ASP A 9 11.09 -11.23 -13.79
CA ASP A 9 10.77 -12.42 -14.59
C ASP A 9 9.26 -12.60 -14.77
N GLY A 10 8.48 -12.35 -13.72
CA GLY A 10 7.02 -12.36 -13.79
C GLY A 10 6.46 -11.32 -14.76
N LEU A 11 7.03 -10.11 -14.79
CA LEU A 11 6.66 -9.06 -15.74
C LEU A 11 7.03 -9.44 -17.18
N LYS A 12 8.21 -10.00 -17.40
CA LYS A 12 8.65 -10.48 -18.71
C LYS A 12 7.74 -11.59 -19.24
N ASN A 13 7.31 -12.50 -18.39
CA ASN A 13 6.36 -13.57 -18.76
C ASN A 13 4.99 -13.02 -19.17
N GLN A 14 4.63 -11.82 -18.75
CA GLN A 14 3.43 -11.10 -19.18
C GLN A 14 3.68 -10.20 -20.41
N GLY A 15 4.87 -10.28 -21.03
CA GLY A 15 5.22 -9.49 -22.18
C GLY A 15 5.70 -8.05 -21.86
N ALA A 16 5.93 -7.74 -20.60
CA ALA A 16 6.42 -6.44 -20.16
C ALA A 16 7.93 -6.47 -19.91
N ASN A 17 8.68 -5.54 -20.54
CA ASN A 17 10.10 -5.36 -20.30
C ASN A 17 10.30 -4.10 -19.46
N PRO A 18 10.62 -4.23 -18.15
CA PRO A 18 10.78 -3.09 -17.27
C PRO A 18 11.91 -2.16 -17.73
N ASP A 19 11.66 -0.87 -17.81
CA ASP A 19 12.67 0.16 -18.02
C ASP A 19 13.43 0.46 -16.70
N LEU A 20 14.42 1.34 -16.77
CA LEU A 20 15.25 1.69 -15.61
C LEU A 20 14.43 2.29 -14.45
N ALA A 21 13.43 3.12 -14.74
CA ALA A 21 12.56 3.70 -13.73
C ALA A 21 11.68 2.65 -13.05
N GLN A 22 11.17 1.70 -13.83
CA GLN A 22 10.37 0.58 -13.33
C GLN A 22 11.22 -0.39 -12.50
N VAL A 23 12.46 -0.65 -12.88
CA VAL A 23 13.41 -1.45 -12.09
C VAL A 23 13.72 -0.76 -10.75
N ALA A 24 13.91 0.56 -10.77
CA ALA A 24 14.10 1.34 -9.55
C ALA A 24 12.88 1.25 -8.62
N LEU A 25 11.66 1.33 -9.16
CA LEU A 25 10.43 1.15 -8.40
C LEU A 25 10.35 -0.24 -7.76
N ILE A 26 10.69 -1.29 -8.50
CA ILE A 26 10.71 -2.67 -7.97
C ILE A 26 11.65 -2.77 -6.77
N LYS A 27 12.82 -2.13 -6.86
CA LYS A 27 13.80 -2.10 -5.76
C LYS A 27 13.21 -1.41 -4.53
N GLU A 28 12.63 -0.22 -4.68
CA GLU A 28 12.00 0.52 -3.59
C GLU A 28 10.85 -0.27 -2.92
N LEU A 29 10.03 -0.96 -3.72
CA LEU A 29 8.97 -1.83 -3.20
C LEU A 29 9.54 -2.97 -2.35
N CYS A 30 10.62 -3.60 -2.80
CA CYS A 30 11.24 -4.70 -2.07
C CYS A 30 11.97 -4.24 -0.80
N ASP A 31 12.34 -2.97 -0.71
CA ASP A 31 12.93 -2.37 0.48
C ASP A 31 11.88 -1.97 1.54
N ILE A 32 10.58 -2.02 1.21
CA ILE A 32 9.51 -1.85 2.19
C ILE A 32 9.58 -3.01 3.19
N LYS A 33 9.83 -2.68 4.45
CA LYS A 33 9.84 -3.68 5.52
C LYS A 33 8.40 -4.02 5.93
N ILE A 34 7.92 -5.15 5.44
CA ILE A 34 6.70 -5.77 5.94
C ILE A 34 7.10 -6.49 7.24
N SER A 35 6.71 -5.92 8.38
CA SER A 35 7.08 -6.45 9.69
C SER A 35 6.42 -7.80 9.94
N ASP A 36 7.23 -8.85 10.10
CA ASP A 36 6.76 -10.18 10.49
C ASP A 36 6.45 -10.30 11.99
N ASN A 37 6.83 -9.30 12.80
CA ASN A 37 6.77 -9.40 14.24
C ASN A 37 5.60 -8.61 14.83
N PHE A 38 4.62 -9.35 15.32
CA PHE A 38 3.55 -8.84 16.18
C PHE A 38 4.08 -8.41 17.59
N PHE A 39 5.32 -8.69 17.90
CA PHE A 39 6.02 -8.31 19.10
C PHE A 39 7.19 -7.39 18.77
N ILE A 40 6.92 -6.10 18.71
CA ILE A 40 7.99 -5.11 18.70
C ILE A 40 8.10 -4.53 20.10
N PRO A 41 9.23 -4.73 20.81
CA PRO A 41 9.49 -4.00 22.04
C PRO A 41 9.47 -2.50 21.76
N LYS A 42 9.02 -1.69 22.71
CA LYS A 42 8.85 -0.22 22.62
C LYS A 42 10.10 0.58 22.17
N PHE A 43 11.17 -0.08 21.79
CA PHE A 43 12.46 0.47 21.36
C PHE A 43 12.89 0.06 19.95
N SER A 44 11.96 -0.34 19.08
CA SER A 44 12.38 -0.62 17.71
C SER A 44 12.66 0.68 16.95
N ILE A 45 13.84 0.71 16.36
CA ILE A 45 14.28 1.72 15.40
C ILE A 45 13.18 1.83 14.33
N LYS A 46 12.58 3.03 14.18
CA LYS A 46 11.63 3.32 13.10
C LYS A 46 12.25 2.87 11.78
N SER A 47 11.64 1.88 11.14
CA SER A 47 12.08 1.48 9.80
C SER A 47 11.93 2.69 8.89
N LYS A 48 12.96 2.99 8.12
CA LYS A 48 13.04 4.17 7.29
C LYS A 48 11.94 4.23 6.22
N ASN A 49 11.34 3.09 5.85
CA ASN A 49 10.39 2.97 4.76
C ASN A 49 9.13 2.23 5.25
N GLN A 50 8.21 2.97 5.86
CA GLN A 50 6.88 2.44 6.25
C GLN A 50 5.85 2.54 5.14
N GLY A 51 6.10 3.32 4.11
CA GLY A 51 5.21 3.48 2.98
C GLY A 51 5.92 4.07 1.76
N LEU A 52 5.34 3.87 0.61
CA LEU A 52 5.84 4.36 -0.66
C LEU A 52 4.69 5.01 -1.44
N TYR A 53 4.90 6.25 -1.86
CA TYR A 53 4.01 6.92 -2.80
C TYR A 53 4.61 6.86 -4.20
N VAL A 54 3.89 6.18 -5.10
CA VAL A 54 4.31 6.00 -6.50
C VAL A 54 3.51 6.94 -7.39
N TRP A 55 4.21 7.81 -8.08
CA TRP A 55 3.61 8.75 -9.01
C TRP A 55 4.23 8.66 -10.40
N GLY A 56 3.51 9.12 -11.40
CA GLY A 56 3.95 9.10 -12.80
C GLY A 56 2.76 9.11 -13.75
N ASP A 57 3.05 9.24 -15.04
CA ASP A 57 2.04 9.29 -16.07
C ASP A 57 1.20 8.01 -16.18
N VAL A 58 -0.01 8.13 -16.69
CA VAL A 58 -0.88 6.99 -16.99
C VAL A 58 -0.20 6.07 -18.01
N GLY A 59 -0.37 4.76 -17.84
CA GLY A 59 0.21 3.76 -18.75
C GLY A 59 1.68 3.44 -18.53
N ARG A 60 2.29 3.90 -17.43
CA ARG A 60 3.70 3.57 -17.06
C ARG A 60 3.86 2.24 -16.33
N GLY A 61 2.76 1.47 -16.20
CA GLY A 61 2.81 0.13 -15.61
C GLY A 61 2.88 0.09 -14.09
N LYS A 62 2.55 1.17 -13.38
CA LYS A 62 2.58 1.25 -11.91
C LYS A 62 1.77 0.14 -11.26
N THR A 63 0.52 0.01 -11.63
CA THR A 63 -0.41 -1.01 -11.09
C THR A 63 0.08 -2.42 -11.40
N LEU A 64 0.58 -2.66 -12.60
CA LEU A 64 1.12 -3.96 -13.01
C LEU A 64 2.30 -4.38 -12.13
N ILE A 65 3.23 -3.46 -11.86
CA ILE A 65 4.41 -3.71 -11.04
C ILE A 65 4.00 -4.00 -9.59
N VAL A 66 3.10 -3.21 -9.02
CA VAL A 66 2.65 -3.40 -7.64
C VAL A 66 1.88 -4.71 -7.49
N ASN A 67 1.03 -5.06 -8.44
CA ASN A 67 0.31 -6.33 -8.43
C ASN A 67 1.27 -7.51 -8.51
N GLU A 68 2.31 -7.42 -9.34
CA GLU A 68 3.33 -8.47 -9.41
C GLU A 68 4.13 -8.58 -8.11
N PHE A 69 4.48 -7.45 -7.50
CA PHE A 69 5.09 -7.42 -6.16
C PHE A 69 4.22 -8.13 -5.11
N ILE A 70 2.93 -7.82 -5.06
CA ILE A 70 1.98 -8.43 -4.11
C ILE A 70 1.91 -9.94 -4.28
N LYS A 71 1.98 -10.46 -5.50
CA LYS A 71 2.00 -11.92 -5.76
C LYS A 71 3.23 -12.60 -5.16
N HIS A 72 4.37 -11.92 -5.12
CA HIS A 72 5.64 -12.47 -4.66
C HIS A 72 5.89 -12.28 -3.17
N ILE A 73 5.17 -11.40 -2.49
CA ILE A 73 5.18 -11.33 -1.04
C ILE A 73 4.27 -12.43 -0.50
N LYS A 74 4.82 -13.28 0.36
CA LYS A 74 4.09 -14.42 0.96
C LYS A 74 3.13 -13.99 2.09
N GLU A 75 2.72 -12.74 2.09
CA GLU A 75 1.88 -12.18 3.13
C GLU A 75 0.40 -12.40 2.85
N LYS A 76 -0.32 -12.94 3.83
CA LYS A 76 -1.77 -13.18 3.72
C LYS A 76 -2.62 -11.95 4.05
N ASN A 77 -2.07 -10.98 4.78
CA ASN A 77 -2.79 -9.79 5.26
C ASN A 77 -2.47 -8.57 4.39
N VAL A 78 -2.63 -8.71 3.09
CA VAL A 78 -2.53 -7.61 2.13
C VAL A 78 -3.93 -7.21 1.70
N ARG A 79 -4.21 -5.92 1.74
CA ARG A 79 -5.49 -5.37 1.29
C ARG A 79 -5.26 -4.34 0.18
N THR A 80 -6.04 -4.45 -0.88
CA THR A 80 -5.96 -3.55 -2.03
C THR A 80 -7.27 -2.82 -2.23
N PHE A 81 -7.18 -1.53 -2.56
CA PHE A 81 -8.33 -0.68 -2.86
C PHE A 81 -8.03 0.19 -4.08
N HIS A 82 -9.05 0.49 -4.86
CA HIS A 82 -9.07 1.76 -5.59
C HIS A 82 -9.33 2.91 -4.61
N TYR A 83 -8.80 4.09 -4.87
CA TYR A 83 -8.96 5.23 -3.97
C TYR A 83 -10.43 5.52 -3.62
N ILE A 84 -11.32 5.50 -4.61
CA ILE A 84 -12.75 5.74 -4.39
C ILE A 84 -13.35 4.70 -3.44
N ASP A 85 -13.02 3.42 -3.61
CA ASP A 85 -13.51 2.35 -2.75
C ASP A 85 -12.93 2.46 -1.33
N PHE A 86 -11.68 2.88 -1.22
CA PHE A 86 -11.06 3.17 0.08
C PHE A 86 -11.80 4.29 0.82
N MET A 87 -12.09 5.39 0.15
CA MET A 87 -12.83 6.51 0.77
C MET A 87 -14.27 6.12 1.11
N ASN A 88 -14.95 5.39 0.26
CA ASN A 88 -16.28 4.84 0.58
C ASN A 88 -16.24 3.95 1.82
N TYR A 89 -15.25 3.07 1.94
CA TYR A 89 -15.04 2.27 3.13
C TYR A 89 -14.85 3.14 4.39
N ILE A 90 -14.01 4.18 4.32
CA ILE A 90 -13.79 5.10 5.44
C ILE A 90 -15.09 5.80 5.84
N HIS A 91 -15.84 6.36 4.89
CA HIS A 91 -17.11 7.04 5.14
C HIS A 91 -18.14 6.10 5.75
N ASP A 92 -18.27 4.86 5.27
CA ASP A 92 -19.15 3.85 5.86
C ASP A 92 -18.77 3.52 7.30
N GLN A 93 -17.47 3.38 7.58
CA GLN A 93 -17.00 3.14 8.95
C GLN A 93 -17.21 4.35 9.88
N LEU A 94 -17.05 5.57 9.37
CA LEU A 94 -17.35 6.79 10.13
C LEU A 94 -18.84 6.84 10.51
N ASN A 95 -19.73 6.52 9.58
CA ASN A 95 -21.16 6.48 9.81
C ASN A 95 -21.53 5.41 10.87
N LYS A 96 -20.96 4.21 10.79
CA LYS A 96 -21.17 3.14 11.76
C LYS A 96 -20.65 3.46 13.15
N ASN A 97 -19.65 4.30 13.26
CA ASN A 97 -19.02 4.71 14.52
C ASN A 97 -19.34 6.15 14.93
N SER A 98 -20.43 6.73 14.43
CA SER A 98 -20.81 8.13 14.65
C SER A 98 -21.01 8.50 16.14
N GLY A 99 -21.30 7.54 17.01
CA GLY A 99 -21.40 7.75 18.47
C GLY A 99 -20.07 7.55 19.22
N SER A 100 -19.00 7.22 18.55
CA SER A 100 -17.70 6.94 19.16
C SER A 100 -16.90 8.24 19.37
N LYS A 101 -16.12 8.26 20.47
CA LYS A 101 -15.32 9.44 20.86
C LYS A 101 -14.20 9.78 19.88
N ASN A 102 -13.69 8.80 19.15
CA ASN A 102 -12.67 9.00 18.13
C ASN A 102 -12.81 7.92 17.02
N PRO A 103 -13.71 8.12 16.05
CA PRO A 103 -13.99 7.10 15.03
C PRO A 103 -12.81 6.85 14.10
N LEU A 104 -12.01 7.85 13.74
CA LEU A 104 -10.82 7.69 12.87
C LEU A 104 -9.76 6.81 13.52
N LYS A 105 -9.52 6.96 14.81
CA LYS A 105 -8.58 6.11 15.54
C LYS A 105 -8.99 4.64 15.52
N LYS A 106 -10.29 4.36 15.63
CA LYS A 106 -10.83 3.00 15.56
C LYS A 106 -10.63 2.42 14.15
N ILE A 107 -10.94 3.18 13.12
CA ILE A 107 -10.75 2.78 11.71
C ILE A 107 -9.26 2.51 11.42
N SER A 108 -8.38 3.40 11.84
CA SER A 108 -6.93 3.24 11.72
C SER A 108 -6.44 1.98 12.42
N SER A 109 -6.94 1.69 13.63
CA SER A 109 -6.62 0.45 14.36
C SER A 109 -7.06 -0.79 13.60
N ASP A 110 -8.26 -0.77 13.00
CA ASP A 110 -8.76 -1.91 12.20
C ASP A 110 -7.95 -2.10 10.91
N LEU A 111 -7.59 -1.01 10.23
CA LEU A 111 -6.73 -1.06 9.05
C LEU A 111 -5.32 -1.54 9.36
N SER A 112 -4.78 -1.20 10.54
CA SER A 112 -3.42 -1.60 10.96
C SER A 112 -3.25 -3.11 11.19
N ARG A 113 -4.34 -3.88 11.19
CA ARG A 113 -4.30 -5.34 11.20
C ARG A 113 -3.80 -5.92 9.87
N ASN A 114 -3.86 -5.14 8.79
CA ASN A 114 -3.25 -5.52 7.53
C ASN A 114 -1.75 -5.21 7.57
N LYS A 115 -0.95 -6.11 7.04
CA LYS A 115 0.51 -5.92 6.94
C LYS A 115 0.90 -4.96 5.82
N LEU A 116 0.09 -4.92 4.76
CA LEU A 116 0.25 -4.01 3.65
C LEU A 116 -1.13 -3.56 3.16
N ILE A 117 -1.26 -2.27 2.91
CA ILE A 117 -2.41 -1.69 2.23
C ILE A 117 -1.90 -1.02 0.96
N PHE A 118 -2.46 -1.43 -0.16
CA PHE A 118 -2.22 -0.81 -1.45
C PHE A 118 -3.45 -0.02 -1.89
N ILE A 119 -3.25 1.25 -2.20
CA ILE A 119 -4.30 2.12 -2.73
C ILE A 119 -3.90 2.55 -4.13
N ASP A 120 -4.67 2.10 -5.10
CA ASP A 120 -4.48 2.43 -6.52
C ASP A 120 -5.30 3.67 -6.90
N GLU A 121 -4.88 4.34 -7.96
CA GLU A 121 -5.55 5.55 -8.48
C GLU A 121 -5.74 6.64 -7.40
N PHE A 122 -4.71 6.84 -6.57
CA PHE A 122 -4.75 7.79 -5.46
C PHE A 122 -4.85 9.23 -5.98
N GLN A 123 -6.06 9.76 -5.97
CA GLN A 123 -6.37 11.10 -6.44
C GLN A 123 -7.33 11.78 -5.47
N VAL A 124 -6.79 12.67 -4.66
CA VAL A 124 -7.57 13.42 -3.67
C VAL A 124 -8.15 14.67 -4.32
N GLU A 125 -9.45 14.71 -4.49
CA GLU A 125 -10.17 15.83 -5.10
C GLU A 125 -10.94 16.66 -4.06
N ASP A 126 -11.29 16.09 -2.92
CA ASP A 126 -12.09 16.72 -1.87
C ASP A 126 -11.22 17.08 -0.66
N VAL A 127 -11.42 18.29 -0.12
CA VAL A 127 -10.71 18.78 1.06
C VAL A 127 -11.02 17.93 2.31
N ALA A 128 -12.27 17.47 2.44
CA ALA A 128 -12.66 16.61 3.56
C ALA A 128 -11.92 15.27 3.52
N ASP A 129 -11.78 14.68 2.34
CA ASP A 129 -11.03 13.44 2.14
C ASP A 129 -9.53 13.65 2.41
N ALA A 130 -8.97 14.79 2.00
CA ALA A 130 -7.59 15.15 2.30
C ALA A 130 -7.33 15.24 3.81
N MET A 131 -8.27 15.79 4.57
CA MET A 131 -8.17 15.87 6.04
C MET A 131 -8.22 14.49 6.69
N ILE A 132 -9.11 13.60 6.22
CA ILE A 132 -9.23 12.22 6.71
C ILE A 132 -7.94 11.44 6.47
N ILE A 133 -7.32 11.59 5.30
CA ILE A 133 -6.08 10.89 4.96
C ILE A 133 -4.88 11.41 5.77
N GLY A 134 -4.90 12.69 6.16
CA GLY A 134 -3.84 13.32 6.93
C GLY A 134 -3.82 12.95 8.42
N GLU A 135 -4.88 12.33 8.96
CA GLU A 135 -4.96 11.85 10.34
C GLU A 135 -4.35 10.44 10.50
#